data_1099dfd7640f0e4fd228433bbfdbcbd9
#
_entry.id   1099dfd7640f0e4fd228433bbfdbcbd9
#
_cell.length_a   1.000
_cell.length_b   1.000
_cell.length_c   1.000
_cell.angle_alpha   90.00
_cell.angle_beta   90.00
_cell.angle_gamma   90.00
#
_symmetry.space_group_name_H-M   'P 1'
#
loop_
_entity.id
_entity.type
_entity.pdbx_description
1 polymer ?
#
loop_
_entity_poly.entity_id
_entity_poly.type
_entity_poly.pdbx_seq_one_letter_code
_entity_poly.pdbx_strand_id
1 'polypeptide(L)'
;MTRRLVLAAVLLGILSAAGRAQVYQYAVPAQDAGGKEITAYLWVPPEADRLRGTIVGGQTLMEPAFAADPSIRQACAAEGLAIVYFSPALDVVFDYKAKDSPARLQKALDDLAEVSGYRELAAAPLFPFGHSVSSIFASRVVCWNPGRCFGALAFKGGLSVTPDDPAATIAGVPILVIKGQFEEFGPGPSGTLRDFEDRETAWKGMREILLGLRAKDDRNLIAYLVEPGASHFAWSQRLAPYAAAFIRAAARQRIPDWPLDAKEPVTCREVDPAAGALTSGDIGKETLAARYGEFKGDKAKAFWHLSVELAKMADALHADLFAKRPQFVTFADPKSGKPIFVGHDLRLRLGPNWVGPDTFRVAGTFLDKAPDKYPKVEGPVGHAAGAVRFRVFGGTVEQTGPDTFRVSPDGRGRLRAEILAFHPGDATYRYAEQQGRVNLPERLTQGKPQTITFPPVGRLKAGGGPVRLQATSDSGLPVRYWVESGPATVDGDTLRLAERPRRAKLPVKVTVVAYQYGSAVEPFVQSAEPVRQVVLVDQ
;
A
#
# COMPACT_ATOMS: atom_id res chain seq x y z
N MET A 1 6.85 -47.06 -32.32
CA MET A 1 5.72 -46.40 -31.63
C MET A 1 6.26 -45.24 -30.80
N THR A 2 6.36 -44.09 -31.40
CA THR A 2 6.91 -42.85 -30.81
C THR A 2 5.78 -41.96 -30.28
N ARG A 3 5.64 -41.82 -28.96
CA ARG A 3 4.69 -40.88 -28.32
C ARG A 3 5.30 -39.48 -28.40
N ARG A 4 4.70 -38.60 -29.18
CA ARG A 4 4.94 -37.15 -29.18
C ARG A 4 4.27 -36.55 -27.96
N LEU A 5 5.05 -36.01 -27.02
CA LEU A 5 4.60 -35.09 -25.99
C LEU A 5 4.30 -33.74 -26.62
N VAL A 6 3.05 -33.33 -26.59
CA VAL A 6 2.61 -31.97 -26.92
C VAL A 6 2.75 -31.12 -25.67
N LEU A 7 3.75 -30.24 -25.65
CA LEU A 7 3.89 -29.18 -24.63
C LEU A 7 2.87 -28.09 -24.97
N ALA A 8 1.78 -28.01 -24.22
CA ALA A 8 0.87 -26.87 -24.25
C ALA A 8 1.50 -25.71 -23.47
N ALA A 9 2.05 -24.74 -24.19
CA ALA A 9 2.45 -23.47 -23.61
C ALA A 9 1.19 -22.69 -23.23
N VAL A 10 0.87 -22.63 -21.95
CA VAL A 10 -0.12 -21.72 -21.41
C VAL A 10 0.49 -20.32 -21.44
N LEU A 11 0.17 -19.53 -22.45
CA LEU A 11 0.36 -18.09 -22.44
C LEU A 11 -0.58 -17.51 -21.37
N LEU A 12 -0.07 -17.35 -20.15
CA LEU A 12 -0.67 -16.43 -19.19
C LEU A 12 -0.50 -15.01 -19.77
N GLY A 13 -1.56 -14.51 -20.42
CA GLY A 13 -1.69 -13.10 -20.73
C GLY A 13 -1.59 -12.32 -19.43
N ILE A 14 -0.46 -11.62 -19.25
CA ILE A 14 -0.33 -10.54 -18.26
C ILE A 14 -1.27 -9.46 -18.75
N LEU A 15 -2.54 -9.55 -18.38
CA LEU A 15 -3.43 -8.41 -18.36
C LEU A 15 -2.77 -7.40 -17.44
N SER A 16 -2.10 -6.41 -18.03
CA SER A 16 -1.71 -5.20 -17.33
C SER A 16 -2.95 -4.75 -16.57
N ALA A 17 -2.86 -4.76 -15.26
CA ALA A 17 -3.85 -4.13 -14.42
C ALA A 17 -3.75 -2.63 -14.70
N ALA A 18 -4.34 -2.19 -15.81
CA ALA A 18 -4.73 -0.80 -15.99
C ALA A 18 -5.41 -0.42 -14.69
N GLY A 19 -4.95 0.66 -14.05
CA GLY A 19 -5.33 1.06 -12.72
C GLY A 19 -6.84 0.99 -12.52
N ARG A 20 -7.30 -0.15 -11.99
CA ARG A 20 -8.69 -0.25 -11.54
C ARG A 20 -8.81 0.73 -10.41
N ALA A 21 -9.60 1.79 -10.63
CA ALA A 21 -9.93 2.74 -9.59
C ALA A 21 -10.24 1.99 -8.30
N GLN A 22 -9.60 2.39 -7.21
CA GLN A 22 -9.79 1.74 -5.92
C GLN A 22 -11.25 1.87 -5.53
N VAL A 23 -12.01 0.79 -5.64
CA VAL A 23 -13.43 0.81 -5.28
C VAL A 23 -13.54 0.77 -3.76
N TYR A 24 -14.04 1.87 -3.18
CA TYR A 24 -14.54 1.93 -1.82
C TYR A 24 -16.05 2.18 -1.90
N GLN A 25 -16.83 1.27 -1.32
CA GLN A 25 -18.28 1.35 -1.46
C GLN A 25 -18.89 2.46 -0.63
N TYR A 26 -18.22 2.89 0.44
CA TYR A 26 -18.73 3.93 1.34
C TYR A 26 -17.65 4.95 1.65
N ALA A 27 -18.09 6.19 1.89
CA ALA A 27 -17.24 7.28 2.35
C ALA A 27 -18.03 8.18 3.30
N VAL A 28 -17.38 8.63 4.36
CA VAL A 28 -17.94 9.61 5.30
C VAL A 28 -16.94 10.71 5.59
N PRO A 29 -17.40 11.95 5.86
CA PRO A 29 -16.55 12.99 6.41
C PRO A 29 -15.99 12.56 7.77
N ALA A 30 -14.74 12.87 8.02
CA ALA A 30 -14.06 12.65 9.29
C ALA A 30 -13.15 13.85 9.60
N GLN A 31 -12.52 13.87 10.76
CA GLN A 31 -11.55 14.90 11.11
C GLN A 31 -10.22 14.27 11.51
N ASP A 32 -9.12 14.87 11.05
CA ASP A 32 -7.79 14.48 11.50
C ASP A 32 -7.53 14.92 12.96
N ALA A 33 -6.39 14.54 13.52
CA ALA A 33 -6.01 14.90 14.88
C ALA A 33 -5.84 16.41 15.13
N GLY A 34 -5.77 17.22 14.07
CA GLY A 34 -5.76 18.69 14.12
C GLY A 34 -7.13 19.33 13.91
N GLY A 35 -8.20 18.54 13.71
CA GLY A 35 -9.55 19.02 13.43
C GLY A 35 -9.83 19.38 11.97
N LYS A 36 -8.88 19.12 11.05
CA LYS A 36 -9.06 19.33 9.62
C LYS A 36 -9.95 18.24 9.05
N GLU A 37 -10.85 18.63 8.13
CA GLU A 37 -11.70 17.69 7.41
C GLU A 37 -10.87 16.73 6.54
N ILE A 38 -11.18 15.46 6.65
CA ILE A 38 -10.66 14.35 5.87
C ILE A 38 -11.79 13.42 5.47
N THR A 39 -11.52 12.41 4.66
CA THR A 39 -12.52 11.39 4.29
C THR A 39 -12.11 10.02 4.81
N ALA A 40 -13.02 9.35 5.49
CA ALA A 40 -12.90 7.93 5.83
C ALA A 40 -13.63 7.10 4.78
N TYR A 41 -12.93 6.16 4.17
CA TYR A 41 -13.44 5.24 3.17
C TYR A 41 -13.58 3.83 3.75
N LEU A 42 -14.58 3.09 3.28
CA LEU A 42 -14.80 1.69 3.66
C LEU A 42 -14.93 0.81 2.41
N TRP A 43 -14.14 -0.24 2.38
CA TRP A 43 -14.35 -1.38 1.50
C TRP A 43 -14.82 -2.57 2.32
N VAL A 44 -15.91 -3.20 1.89
CA VAL A 44 -16.48 -4.42 2.44
C VAL A 44 -16.38 -5.51 1.37
N PRO A 45 -15.94 -6.74 1.70
CA PRO A 45 -16.00 -7.82 0.74
C PRO A 45 -17.43 -8.01 0.22
N PRO A 46 -17.67 -8.08 -1.09
CA PRO A 46 -19.03 -8.18 -1.65
C PRO A 46 -19.84 -9.34 -1.08
N GLU A 47 -19.16 -10.48 -0.84
CA GLU A 47 -19.77 -11.70 -0.34
C GLU A 47 -19.95 -11.76 1.19
N ALA A 48 -19.52 -10.72 1.93
CA ALA A 48 -19.56 -10.74 3.38
C ALA A 48 -21.00 -10.61 3.92
N ASP A 49 -21.47 -11.62 4.63
CA ASP A 49 -22.70 -11.56 5.41
C ASP A 49 -22.46 -10.89 6.78
N ARG A 50 -21.20 -10.92 7.26
CA ARG A 50 -20.78 -10.23 8.48
C ARG A 50 -19.30 -9.82 8.37
N LEU A 51 -18.94 -8.79 9.12
CA LEU A 51 -17.55 -8.41 9.32
C LEU A 51 -17.03 -9.00 10.63
N ARG A 52 -15.91 -9.72 10.54
CA ARG A 52 -15.24 -10.29 11.72
C ARG A 52 -14.20 -9.33 12.30
N GLY A 53 -13.65 -8.44 11.46
CA GLY A 53 -12.63 -7.47 11.82
C GLY A 53 -12.43 -6.46 10.70
N THR A 54 -11.52 -5.51 10.91
CA THR A 54 -11.14 -4.54 9.89
C THR A 54 -9.65 -4.25 9.90
N ILE A 55 -9.05 -4.14 8.73
CA ILE A 55 -7.72 -3.52 8.62
C ILE A 55 -7.89 -2.00 8.48
N VAL A 56 -7.04 -1.22 9.13
CA VAL A 56 -7.19 0.24 9.20
C VAL A 56 -5.88 0.97 8.98
N GLY A 57 -5.89 1.96 8.08
CA GLY A 57 -4.73 2.80 7.80
C GLY A 57 -5.10 4.14 7.18
N GLY A 58 -4.13 5.03 7.09
CA GLY A 58 -4.35 6.36 6.53
C GLY A 58 -3.27 6.73 5.53
N GLN A 59 -3.63 7.60 4.60
CA GLN A 59 -2.75 7.96 3.48
C GLN A 59 -1.56 8.81 3.92
N THR A 60 -0.39 8.22 3.85
CA THR A 60 0.85 9.00 3.71
C THR A 60 1.47 8.80 2.34
N LEU A 61 1.67 7.56 1.88
CA LEU A 61 2.23 7.30 0.55
C LEU A 61 1.89 5.92 -0.04
N MET A 62 2.19 4.81 0.67
CA MET A 62 2.07 3.44 0.14
C MET A 62 0.79 2.73 0.59
N GLU A 63 0.12 3.24 1.58
CA GLU A 63 -1.08 2.65 2.13
C GLU A 63 -2.18 2.44 1.08
N PRO A 64 -2.40 3.36 0.09
CA PRO A 64 -3.37 3.11 -0.97
C PRO A 64 -3.04 1.87 -1.80
N ALA A 65 -1.76 1.67 -2.14
CA ALA A 65 -1.33 0.53 -2.93
C ALA A 65 -1.50 -0.79 -2.16
N PHE A 66 -1.25 -0.80 -0.85
CA PHE A 66 -1.51 -1.95 0.02
C PHE A 66 -3.01 -2.25 0.12
N ALA A 67 -3.83 -1.24 0.44
CA ALA A 67 -5.27 -1.40 0.62
C ALA A 67 -6.01 -1.82 -0.66
N ALA A 68 -5.43 -1.51 -1.84
CA ALA A 68 -5.97 -1.89 -3.15
C ALA A 68 -5.41 -3.21 -3.69
N ASP A 69 -4.37 -3.77 -3.06
CA ASP A 69 -3.71 -4.97 -3.56
C ASP A 69 -4.71 -6.15 -3.63
N PRO A 70 -4.81 -6.82 -4.80
CA PRO A 70 -5.76 -7.93 -4.97
C PRO A 70 -5.55 -9.07 -3.98
N SER A 71 -4.30 -9.40 -3.64
CA SER A 71 -3.99 -10.48 -2.68
C SER A 71 -4.42 -10.11 -1.27
N ILE A 72 -4.25 -8.83 -0.89
CA ILE A 72 -4.72 -8.32 0.41
C ILE A 72 -6.24 -8.32 0.46
N ARG A 73 -6.92 -7.81 -0.58
CA ARG A 73 -8.40 -7.84 -0.64
C ARG A 73 -8.96 -9.25 -0.64
N GLN A 74 -8.32 -10.18 -1.36
CA GLN A 74 -8.72 -11.59 -1.34
C GLN A 74 -8.54 -12.21 0.05
N ALA A 75 -7.44 -11.91 0.74
CA ALA A 75 -7.23 -12.36 2.11
C ALA A 75 -8.30 -11.79 3.06
N CYS A 76 -8.61 -10.51 2.93
CA CYS A 76 -9.68 -9.87 3.70
C CYS A 76 -11.04 -10.50 3.41
N ALA A 77 -11.37 -10.75 2.14
CA ALA A 77 -12.63 -11.40 1.77
C ALA A 77 -12.75 -12.80 2.35
N ALA A 78 -11.67 -13.59 2.29
CA ALA A 78 -11.66 -14.96 2.82
C ALA A 78 -11.85 -15.03 4.35
N GLU A 79 -11.54 -13.96 5.08
CA GLU A 79 -11.66 -13.90 6.54
C GLU A 79 -12.78 -12.97 7.02
N GLY A 80 -13.60 -12.42 6.12
CA GLY A 80 -14.68 -11.48 6.47
C GLY A 80 -14.15 -10.17 7.08
N LEU A 81 -13.06 -9.64 6.56
CA LEU A 81 -12.43 -8.40 7.04
C LEU A 81 -12.77 -7.23 6.13
N ALA A 82 -13.13 -6.10 6.72
CA ALA A 82 -13.25 -4.84 6.01
C ALA A 82 -11.88 -4.15 5.86
N ILE A 83 -11.82 -3.13 5.00
CA ILE A 83 -10.71 -2.19 4.90
C ILE A 83 -11.25 -0.79 5.16
N VAL A 84 -10.75 -0.15 6.20
CA VAL A 84 -10.99 1.27 6.50
C VAL A 84 -9.74 2.07 6.13
N TYR A 85 -9.95 3.15 5.41
CA TYR A 85 -8.87 3.94 4.85
C TYR A 85 -9.16 5.43 4.97
N PHE A 86 -8.23 6.19 5.55
CA PHE A 86 -8.34 7.63 5.71
C PHE A 86 -7.53 8.39 4.64
N SER A 87 -8.12 9.42 4.05
CA SER A 87 -7.42 10.29 3.10
C SER A 87 -7.76 11.76 3.35
N PRO A 88 -6.80 12.60 3.74
CA PRO A 88 -5.49 12.27 4.31
C PRO A 88 -5.55 11.40 5.57
N ALA A 89 -4.37 11.06 6.15
CA ALA A 89 -4.32 10.26 7.37
C ALA A 89 -5.03 10.93 8.55
N LEU A 90 -5.72 10.13 9.38
CA LEU A 90 -6.41 10.59 10.58
C LEU A 90 -5.42 11.19 11.61
N ASP A 91 -4.37 10.47 11.89
CA ASP A 91 -3.22 10.91 12.70
C ASP A 91 -2.04 10.02 12.36
N VAL A 92 -1.01 10.58 11.78
CA VAL A 92 0.17 9.84 11.29
C VAL A 92 0.89 9.11 12.42
N VAL A 93 0.82 9.64 13.65
CA VAL A 93 1.49 9.08 14.81
C VAL A 93 0.54 8.48 15.85
N PHE A 94 -0.76 8.64 15.69
CA PHE A 94 -1.80 8.19 16.62
C PHE A 94 -1.47 8.52 18.09
N ASP A 95 -1.50 9.80 18.38
CA ASP A 95 -1.24 10.28 19.74
C ASP A 95 -2.47 10.07 20.64
N TYR A 96 -2.53 8.89 21.25
CA TYR A 96 -3.66 8.50 22.11
C TYR A 96 -3.61 9.07 23.53
N LYS A 97 -2.53 9.83 23.87
CA LYS A 97 -2.37 10.47 25.17
C LYS A 97 -2.71 11.97 25.14
N ALA A 98 -2.17 12.68 24.15
CA ALA A 98 -2.29 14.13 24.05
C ALA A 98 -3.38 14.58 23.07
N LYS A 99 -3.96 13.65 22.29
CA LYS A 99 -4.98 13.94 21.28
C LYS A 99 -6.14 12.96 21.35
N ASP A 100 -7.29 13.38 20.80
CA ASP A 100 -8.50 12.52 20.72
C ASP A 100 -8.45 11.52 19.56
N SER A 101 -7.27 11.11 19.11
CA SER A 101 -7.13 10.17 17.98
C SER A 101 -7.95 8.88 18.16
N PRO A 102 -8.03 8.27 19.36
CA PRO A 102 -8.91 7.12 19.62
C PRO A 102 -10.40 7.43 19.40
N ALA A 103 -10.88 8.55 19.92
CA ALA A 103 -12.30 8.94 19.79
C ALA A 103 -12.64 9.26 18.33
N ARG A 104 -11.74 9.89 17.58
CA ARG A 104 -11.93 10.18 16.15
C ARG A 104 -11.92 8.91 15.30
N LEU A 105 -11.06 7.96 15.62
CA LEU A 105 -11.06 6.64 14.98
C LEU A 105 -12.39 5.93 15.23
N GLN A 106 -12.83 5.87 16.48
CA GLN A 106 -14.11 5.25 16.85
C GLN A 106 -15.27 5.90 16.14
N LYS A 107 -15.35 7.24 16.16
CA LYS A 107 -16.43 7.97 15.47
C LYS A 107 -16.47 7.65 13.97
N ALA A 108 -15.33 7.58 13.31
CA ALA A 108 -15.30 7.22 11.88
C ALA A 108 -15.79 5.78 11.65
N LEU A 109 -15.46 4.84 12.54
CA LEU A 109 -15.97 3.46 12.47
C LEU A 109 -17.49 3.41 12.69
N ASP A 110 -18.02 4.21 13.64
CA ASP A 110 -19.44 4.31 13.91
C ASP A 110 -20.20 4.88 12.71
N ASP A 111 -19.71 5.99 12.14
CA ASP A 111 -20.31 6.64 10.98
C ASP A 111 -20.31 5.70 9.74
N LEU A 112 -19.20 4.97 9.52
CA LEU A 112 -19.11 3.98 8.44
C LEU A 112 -20.03 2.78 8.69
N ALA A 113 -20.16 2.34 9.94
CA ALA A 113 -21.09 1.28 10.33
C ALA A 113 -22.55 1.67 10.02
N GLU A 114 -22.92 2.91 10.36
CA GLU A 114 -24.28 3.43 10.12
C GLU A 114 -24.60 3.54 8.61
N VAL A 115 -23.69 4.11 7.80
CA VAL A 115 -23.97 4.32 6.37
C VAL A 115 -23.89 3.02 5.56
N SER A 116 -23.10 2.05 6.01
CA SER A 116 -22.92 0.77 5.30
C SER A 116 -23.98 -0.28 5.65
N GLY A 117 -24.56 -0.20 6.85
CA GLY A 117 -25.45 -1.22 7.41
C GLY A 117 -24.70 -2.40 8.08
N TYR A 118 -23.37 -2.36 8.11
CA TYR A 118 -22.51 -3.30 8.83
C TYR A 118 -22.20 -2.78 10.23
N ARG A 119 -23.22 -2.77 11.09
CA ARG A 119 -23.16 -2.15 12.43
C ARG A 119 -22.04 -2.72 13.30
N GLU A 120 -21.70 -3.98 13.10
CA GLU A 120 -20.62 -4.68 13.80
C GLU A 120 -19.24 -4.04 13.57
N LEU A 121 -19.06 -3.22 12.53
CA LEU A 121 -17.80 -2.51 12.26
C LEU A 121 -17.37 -1.63 13.45
N ALA A 122 -18.32 -1.05 14.17
CA ALA A 122 -18.08 -0.20 15.35
C ALA A 122 -17.32 -0.94 16.46
N ALA A 123 -17.62 -2.24 16.68
CA ALA A 123 -17.01 -3.08 17.69
C ALA A 123 -15.89 -3.98 17.17
N ALA A 124 -15.66 -3.99 15.87
CA ALA A 124 -14.76 -4.94 15.21
C ALA A 124 -13.32 -4.88 15.70
N PRO A 125 -12.63 -6.03 15.82
CA PRO A 125 -11.18 -6.12 15.98
C PRO A 125 -10.43 -5.39 14.86
N LEU A 126 -9.27 -4.82 15.19
CA LEU A 126 -8.47 -3.97 14.32
C LEU A 126 -7.18 -4.65 13.88
N PHE A 127 -6.75 -4.33 12.65
CA PHE A 127 -5.40 -4.60 12.16
C PHE A 127 -4.84 -3.28 11.59
N PRO A 128 -4.19 -2.47 12.43
CA PRO A 128 -3.60 -1.22 11.95
C PRO A 128 -2.41 -1.49 11.03
N PHE A 129 -2.30 -0.65 9.97
CA PHE A 129 -1.15 -0.70 9.07
C PHE A 129 -0.69 0.72 8.71
N GLY A 130 0.59 0.85 8.41
CA GLY A 130 1.16 2.13 8.00
C GLY A 130 2.54 2.00 7.39
N HIS A 131 2.85 2.93 6.48
CA HIS A 131 4.12 3.04 5.79
C HIS A 131 4.97 4.18 6.35
N SER A 132 6.30 3.97 6.43
CA SER A 132 7.24 5.01 6.86
C SER A 132 6.86 5.59 8.23
N VAL A 133 6.61 6.88 8.33
CA VAL A 133 6.17 7.53 9.57
C VAL A 133 4.83 7.00 10.07
N SER A 134 3.91 6.59 9.19
CA SER A 134 2.64 5.96 9.59
C SER A 134 2.79 4.55 10.16
N SER A 135 3.98 3.94 10.12
CA SER A 135 4.24 2.73 10.89
C SER A 135 4.13 2.97 12.40
N ILE A 136 4.33 4.23 12.82
CA ILE A 136 4.08 4.69 14.20
C ILE A 136 2.60 4.60 14.54
N PHE A 137 1.71 5.01 13.62
CA PHE A 137 0.27 4.79 13.77
C PHE A 137 -0.04 3.33 14.06
N ALA A 138 0.49 2.40 13.25
CA ALA A 138 0.22 0.98 13.42
C ALA A 138 0.64 0.47 14.80
N SER A 139 1.85 0.79 15.25
CA SER A 139 2.34 0.35 16.57
C SER A 139 1.61 1.02 17.73
N ARG A 140 1.26 2.30 17.63
CA ARG A 140 0.59 3.02 18.71
C ARG A 140 -0.89 2.67 18.86
N VAL A 141 -1.59 2.30 17.78
CA VAL A 141 -2.93 1.71 17.89
C VAL A 141 -2.87 0.39 18.67
N VAL A 142 -1.83 -0.43 18.45
CA VAL A 142 -1.62 -1.63 19.26
C VAL A 142 -1.35 -1.27 20.71
N CYS A 143 -0.44 -0.33 21.00
CA CYS A 143 -0.14 0.11 22.37
C CYS A 143 -1.36 0.68 23.08
N TRP A 144 -2.23 1.40 22.37
CA TRP A 144 -3.47 1.95 22.92
C TRP A 144 -4.46 0.86 23.34
N ASN A 145 -4.67 -0.14 22.50
CA ASN A 145 -5.63 -1.20 22.80
C ASN A 145 -5.19 -2.55 22.19
N PRO A 146 -4.20 -3.23 22.81
CA PRO A 146 -3.69 -4.52 22.30
C PRO A 146 -4.76 -5.61 22.31
N GLY A 147 -5.72 -5.53 23.25
CA GLY A 147 -6.85 -6.47 23.32
C GLY A 147 -7.78 -6.38 22.11
N ARG A 148 -7.88 -5.22 21.46
CA ARG A 148 -8.71 -5.04 20.26
C ARG A 148 -7.96 -5.35 18.96
N CYS A 149 -6.63 -5.47 18.99
CA CYS A 149 -5.83 -5.65 17.80
C CYS A 149 -5.56 -7.13 17.49
N PHE A 150 -6.01 -7.63 16.33
CA PHE A 150 -5.69 -9.01 15.93
C PHE A 150 -4.33 -9.15 15.23
N GLY A 151 -3.67 -8.06 14.90
CA GLY A 151 -2.31 -7.97 14.36
C GLY A 151 -2.01 -6.55 13.91
N ALA A 152 -0.81 -6.33 13.37
CA ALA A 152 -0.42 -5.03 12.80
C ALA A 152 0.63 -5.19 11.70
N LEU A 153 0.76 -4.17 10.83
CA LEU A 153 1.80 -4.07 9.82
C LEU A 153 2.52 -2.72 9.88
N ALA A 154 3.81 -2.76 10.19
CA ALA A 154 4.73 -1.62 10.08
C ALA A 154 5.57 -1.80 8.79
N PHE A 155 5.25 -1.04 7.75
CA PHE A 155 5.82 -1.22 6.43
C PHE A 155 6.86 -0.14 6.13
N LYS A 156 8.10 -0.55 5.91
CA LYS A 156 9.27 0.33 5.63
C LYS A 156 9.36 1.52 6.58
N GLY A 157 9.06 1.26 7.84
CA GLY A 157 9.13 2.18 8.97
C GLY A 157 9.70 1.45 10.19
N GLY A 158 9.30 1.83 11.37
CA GLY A 158 9.72 1.23 12.63
C GLY A 158 8.56 0.98 13.57
N LEU A 159 8.82 0.28 14.65
CA LEU A 159 7.92 0.21 15.78
C LEU A 159 8.24 1.36 16.74
N SER A 160 7.24 2.15 17.07
CA SER A 160 7.31 3.12 18.17
C SER A 160 6.57 2.54 19.36
N VAL A 161 7.26 1.73 20.13
CA VAL A 161 6.83 1.38 21.47
C VAL A 161 7.34 2.49 22.37
N THR A 162 6.45 3.22 23.01
CA THR A 162 6.82 4.39 23.83
C THR A 162 7.58 3.89 25.07
N PRO A 163 8.90 4.11 25.19
CA PRO A 163 9.65 3.68 26.38
C PRO A 163 9.14 4.32 27.68
N ASP A 164 8.51 5.49 27.54
CA ASP A 164 8.04 6.33 28.65
C ASP A 164 6.61 5.97 29.11
N ASP A 165 5.97 4.97 28.48
CA ASP A 165 4.66 4.47 28.90
C ASP A 165 4.77 3.03 29.40
N PRO A 166 4.87 2.82 30.74
CA PRO A 166 4.95 1.47 31.28
C PRO A 166 3.70 0.62 31.02
N ALA A 167 2.58 1.23 30.64
CA ALA A 167 1.36 0.53 30.22
C ALA A 167 1.33 0.22 28.73
N ALA A 168 2.20 0.85 27.91
CA ALA A 168 2.27 0.59 26.49
C ALA A 168 2.91 -0.78 26.22
N THR A 169 2.12 -1.71 25.75
CA THR A 169 2.60 -3.06 25.42
C THR A 169 2.14 -3.46 24.02
N ILE A 170 3.00 -4.20 23.35
CA ILE A 170 2.67 -4.91 22.10
C ILE A 170 2.59 -6.43 22.33
N ALA A 171 2.75 -6.86 23.57
CA ALA A 171 2.78 -8.26 23.95
C ALA A 171 1.49 -8.98 23.54
N GLY A 172 1.62 -10.20 23.00
CA GLY A 172 0.51 -11.03 22.55
C GLY A 172 -0.11 -10.59 21.23
N VAL A 173 0.34 -9.49 20.60
CA VAL A 173 -0.16 -9.06 19.29
C VAL A 173 0.85 -9.42 18.19
N PRO A 174 0.49 -10.22 17.19
CA PRO A 174 1.36 -10.48 16.04
C PRO A 174 1.62 -9.19 15.23
N ILE A 175 2.87 -8.83 15.07
CA ILE A 175 3.27 -7.63 14.31
C ILE A 175 4.22 -8.03 13.20
N LEU A 176 3.88 -7.64 11.98
CA LEU A 176 4.73 -7.76 10.82
C LEU A 176 5.47 -6.45 10.59
N VAL A 177 6.80 -6.51 10.64
CA VAL A 177 7.68 -5.39 10.29
C VAL A 177 8.39 -5.71 9.00
N ILE A 178 8.35 -4.81 8.04
CA ILE A 178 8.99 -4.98 6.73
C ILE A 178 9.96 -3.83 6.48
N LYS A 179 11.17 -4.15 6.02
CA LYS A 179 12.18 -3.19 5.56
C LYS A 179 12.61 -3.50 4.13
N GLY A 180 13.01 -2.48 3.39
CA GLY A 180 13.78 -2.66 2.16
C GLY A 180 15.26 -2.88 2.48
N GLN A 181 15.97 -3.64 1.64
CA GLN A 181 17.41 -3.86 1.83
C GLN A 181 18.21 -2.55 1.74
N PHE A 182 17.81 -1.66 0.84
CA PHE A 182 18.51 -0.41 0.55
C PHE A 182 17.68 0.81 0.93
N GLU A 183 17.15 0.82 2.14
CA GLU A 183 16.43 1.99 2.64
C GLU A 183 17.38 3.15 2.92
N GLU A 184 16.93 4.31 2.50
CA GLU A 184 17.65 5.57 2.67
C GLU A 184 17.50 6.16 4.06
N PHE A 185 16.41 5.77 4.78
CA PHE A 185 16.06 6.30 6.10
C PHE A 185 15.83 5.22 7.15
N GLY A 186 16.10 5.59 8.36
CA GLY A 186 15.68 4.85 9.53
C GLY A 186 15.68 5.72 10.79
N PRO A 187 15.11 5.24 11.88
CA PRO A 187 15.19 5.93 13.15
C PRO A 187 16.66 5.95 13.62
N GLY A 188 17.17 7.15 13.87
CA GLY A 188 18.42 7.31 14.61
C GLY A 188 18.23 6.98 16.09
N PRO A 189 19.32 6.94 16.90
CA PRO A 189 19.26 6.64 18.34
C PRO A 189 18.33 7.57 19.13
N SER A 190 18.08 8.78 18.62
CA SER A 190 17.18 9.78 19.21
C SER A 190 15.75 9.75 18.65
N GLY A 191 15.39 8.73 17.85
CA GLY A 191 14.10 8.66 17.17
C GLY A 191 13.93 9.64 15.98
N THR A 192 14.92 10.49 15.73
CA THR A 192 14.94 11.37 14.54
C THR A 192 15.27 10.56 13.29
N LEU A 193 14.62 10.90 12.18
CA LEU A 193 14.97 10.32 10.88
C LEU A 193 16.41 10.71 10.52
N ARG A 194 17.21 9.71 10.15
CA ARG A 194 18.57 9.90 9.67
C ARG A 194 18.69 9.42 8.24
N ASP A 195 19.46 10.16 7.45
CA ASP A 195 20.08 9.66 6.24
C ASP A 195 21.32 8.83 6.63
N PHE A 196 21.36 7.57 6.23
CA PHE A 196 22.45 6.67 6.57
C PHE A 196 23.57 6.74 5.53
N GLU A 197 24.81 6.67 6.00
CA GLU A 197 25.98 6.55 5.11
C GLU A 197 26.01 5.21 4.37
N ASP A 198 25.52 4.14 5.01
CA ASP A 198 25.33 2.80 4.41
C ASP A 198 23.83 2.48 4.38
N ARG A 199 23.30 2.27 3.19
CA ARG A 199 21.87 2.00 2.96
C ARG A 199 21.36 0.68 3.54
N GLU A 200 22.24 -0.23 3.93
CA GLU A 200 21.85 -1.42 4.67
C GLU A 200 21.70 -1.18 6.18
N THR A 201 22.17 -0.04 6.69
CA THR A 201 22.12 0.27 8.14
C THR A 201 20.70 0.33 8.66
N ALA A 202 19.74 0.81 7.84
CA ALA A 202 18.35 0.94 8.25
C ALA A 202 17.73 -0.40 8.69
N TRP A 203 17.87 -1.45 7.89
CA TRP A 203 17.31 -2.75 8.23
C TRP A 203 18.13 -3.48 9.31
N LYS A 204 19.47 -3.34 9.29
CA LYS A 204 20.35 -3.92 10.31
C LYS A 204 20.08 -3.32 11.69
N GLY A 205 19.95 -2.00 11.77
CA GLY A 205 19.61 -1.31 13.02
C GLY A 205 18.20 -1.68 13.53
N MET A 206 17.21 -1.77 12.62
CA MET A 206 15.87 -2.21 13.00
C MET A 206 15.88 -3.65 13.51
N ARG A 207 16.63 -4.55 12.90
CA ARG A 207 16.82 -5.93 13.38
C ARG A 207 17.23 -5.96 14.84
N GLU A 208 18.25 -5.19 15.22
CA GLU A 208 18.75 -5.16 16.60
C GLU A 208 17.68 -4.65 17.59
N ILE A 209 16.96 -3.60 17.21
CA ILE A 209 15.85 -3.07 18.02
C ILE A 209 14.77 -4.14 18.25
N LEU A 210 14.34 -4.83 17.19
CA LEU A 210 13.28 -5.83 17.28
C LEU A 210 13.70 -7.08 18.06
N LEU A 211 14.93 -7.54 17.87
CA LEU A 211 15.49 -8.64 18.67
C LEU A 211 15.62 -8.23 20.15
N GLY A 212 16.01 -6.99 20.44
CA GLY A 212 16.03 -6.44 21.78
C GLY A 212 14.65 -6.43 22.46
N LEU A 213 13.58 -6.11 21.70
CA LEU A 213 12.20 -6.19 22.19
C LEU A 213 11.79 -7.64 22.49
N ARG A 214 12.15 -8.58 21.63
CA ARG A 214 11.85 -10.00 21.84
C ARG A 214 12.62 -10.61 23.00
N ALA A 215 13.89 -10.22 23.18
CA ALA A 215 14.70 -10.67 24.31
C ALA A 215 14.18 -10.19 25.68
N LYS A 216 13.50 -9.03 25.72
CA LYS A 216 12.86 -8.50 26.93
C LYS A 216 11.57 -9.25 27.30
N ASP A 217 10.77 -9.61 26.29
CA ASP A 217 9.50 -10.31 26.46
C ASP A 217 9.23 -11.14 25.20
N ASP A 218 9.21 -12.46 25.32
CA ASP A 218 8.98 -13.39 24.20
C ASP A 218 7.55 -13.33 23.66
N ARG A 219 6.61 -12.73 24.42
CA ARG A 219 5.26 -12.38 23.95
C ARG A 219 5.23 -11.21 22.97
N ASN A 220 6.33 -10.55 22.70
CA ASN A 220 6.47 -9.62 21.57
C ASN A 220 6.56 -10.43 20.27
N LEU A 221 5.41 -10.73 19.65
CA LEU A 221 5.23 -11.63 18.53
C LEU A 221 5.58 -10.95 17.20
N ILE A 222 6.88 -10.71 16.98
CA ILE A 222 7.39 -9.90 15.88
C ILE A 222 7.91 -10.78 14.75
N ALA A 223 7.27 -10.70 13.57
CA ALA A 223 7.79 -11.18 12.31
C ALA A 223 8.55 -10.05 11.61
N TYR A 224 9.72 -10.34 11.09
CA TYR A 224 10.55 -9.34 10.40
C TYR A 224 10.95 -9.81 9.01
N LEU A 225 10.71 -8.96 8.01
CA LEU A 225 11.11 -9.21 6.64
C LEU A 225 12.01 -8.08 6.13
N VAL A 226 13.04 -8.48 5.39
CA VAL A 226 13.89 -7.57 4.60
C VAL A 226 13.69 -7.91 3.13
N GLU A 227 13.17 -6.95 2.37
CA GLU A 227 12.89 -7.13 0.95
C GLU A 227 14.17 -6.96 0.12
N PRO A 228 14.69 -8.02 -0.55
CA PRO A 228 15.94 -7.94 -1.29
C PRO A 228 15.91 -6.91 -2.42
N GLY A 229 16.92 -6.05 -2.47
CA GLY A 229 17.11 -5.03 -3.51
C GLY A 229 16.13 -3.87 -3.48
N ALA A 230 15.19 -3.85 -2.54
CA ALA A 230 14.17 -2.81 -2.45
C ALA A 230 14.62 -1.62 -1.61
N SER A 231 14.05 -0.47 -1.91
CA SER A 231 14.23 0.81 -1.23
C SER A 231 13.02 1.17 -0.36
N HIS A 232 12.92 2.43 0.08
CA HIS A 232 11.93 2.86 1.07
C HIS A 232 10.50 2.97 0.53
N PHE A 233 10.30 3.38 -0.71
CA PHE A 233 9.00 3.86 -1.21
C PHE A 233 8.39 2.95 -2.27
N ALA A 234 8.09 1.72 -2.01
CA ALA A 234 7.25 0.94 -2.91
C ALA A 234 6.57 -0.22 -2.18
N TRP A 235 5.27 -0.40 -2.42
CA TRP A 235 4.62 -1.67 -2.14
C TRP A 235 4.99 -2.66 -3.23
N SER A 236 5.41 -3.85 -2.84
CA SER A 236 5.91 -4.85 -3.77
C SER A 236 4.99 -6.07 -3.85
N GLN A 237 4.71 -6.52 -5.06
CA GLN A 237 3.96 -7.75 -5.30
C GLN A 237 4.69 -9.00 -4.76
N ARG A 238 5.99 -8.93 -4.50
CA ARG A 238 6.76 -10.02 -3.87
C ARG A 238 6.41 -10.20 -2.39
N LEU A 239 5.96 -9.12 -1.73
CA LEU A 239 5.56 -9.14 -0.31
C LEU A 239 4.07 -9.47 -0.12
N ALA A 240 3.25 -9.24 -1.15
CA ALA A 240 1.81 -9.39 -1.06
C ALA A 240 1.36 -10.80 -0.61
N PRO A 241 1.95 -11.92 -1.11
CA PRO A 241 1.59 -13.25 -0.64
C PRO A 241 1.86 -13.46 0.86
N TYR A 242 3.00 -12.97 1.36
CA TYR A 242 3.34 -13.09 2.78
C TYR A 242 2.39 -12.26 3.64
N ALA A 243 2.18 -10.98 3.30
CA ALA A 243 1.29 -10.10 4.06
C ALA A 243 -0.15 -10.61 4.07
N ALA A 244 -0.65 -11.11 2.94
CA ALA A 244 -1.97 -11.74 2.84
C ALA A 244 -2.10 -12.98 3.74
N ALA A 245 -1.10 -13.86 3.72
CA ALA A 245 -1.07 -15.04 4.58
C ALA A 245 -0.95 -14.67 6.06
N PHE A 246 -0.16 -13.63 6.40
CA PHE A 246 -0.04 -13.11 7.75
C PHE A 246 -1.37 -12.57 8.29
N ILE A 247 -2.08 -11.74 7.51
CA ILE A 247 -3.39 -11.19 7.88
C ILE A 247 -4.39 -12.33 8.15
N ARG A 248 -4.45 -13.33 7.26
CA ARG A 248 -5.35 -14.48 7.43
C ARG A 248 -5.02 -15.30 8.67
N ALA A 249 -3.74 -15.60 8.90
CA ALA A 249 -3.31 -16.36 10.07
C ALA A 249 -3.61 -15.60 11.38
N ALA A 250 -3.33 -14.29 11.41
CA ALA A 250 -3.62 -13.43 12.55
C ALA A 250 -5.13 -13.36 12.84
N ALA A 251 -5.96 -13.17 11.81
CA ALA A 251 -7.41 -13.14 11.96
C ALA A 251 -7.96 -14.47 12.52
N ARG A 252 -7.50 -15.61 12.01
CA ARG A 252 -7.95 -16.94 12.46
C ARG A 252 -7.56 -17.26 13.90
N GLN A 253 -6.36 -16.86 14.31
CA GLN A 253 -5.86 -17.16 15.65
C GLN A 253 -6.43 -16.21 16.70
N ARG A 254 -6.57 -14.91 16.37
CA ARG A 254 -6.91 -13.90 17.35
C ARG A 254 -8.37 -13.52 17.42
N ILE A 255 -9.08 -13.46 16.28
CA ILE A 255 -10.47 -13.03 16.29
C ILE A 255 -11.36 -14.15 16.84
N PRO A 256 -12.07 -13.93 17.97
CA PRO A 256 -13.02 -14.89 18.49
C PRO A 256 -14.31 -14.91 17.64
N ASP A 257 -15.20 -15.85 17.90
CA ASP A 257 -16.59 -15.68 17.53
C ASP A 257 -17.24 -14.68 18.47
N TRP A 258 -18.01 -13.75 17.91
CA TRP A 258 -18.63 -12.66 18.66
C TRP A 258 -19.97 -12.24 18.05
N PRO A 259 -20.92 -11.70 18.84
CA PRO A 259 -22.26 -11.35 18.36
C PRO A 259 -22.22 -10.11 17.46
N LEU A 260 -23.10 -10.06 16.45
CA LEU A 260 -23.21 -8.92 15.51
C LEU A 260 -23.65 -7.62 16.17
N ASP A 261 -24.32 -7.69 17.30
CA ASP A 261 -24.86 -6.55 18.06
C ASP A 261 -23.97 -6.16 19.26
N ALA A 262 -22.72 -6.60 19.26
CA ALA A 262 -21.75 -6.21 20.28
C ALA A 262 -21.69 -4.67 20.41
N LYS A 263 -21.85 -4.18 21.64
CA LYS A 263 -21.85 -2.75 21.97
C LYS A 263 -20.45 -2.23 22.29
N GLU A 264 -19.60 -3.12 22.82
CA GLU A 264 -18.23 -2.82 23.21
C GLU A 264 -17.23 -3.41 22.23
N PRO A 265 -16.06 -2.81 22.08
CA PRO A 265 -14.99 -3.36 21.26
C PRO A 265 -14.66 -4.80 21.63
N VAL A 266 -14.58 -5.65 20.61
CA VAL A 266 -14.34 -7.09 20.79
C VAL A 266 -12.89 -7.32 21.21
N THR A 267 -12.70 -8.08 22.29
CA THR A 267 -11.39 -8.49 22.76
C THR A 267 -10.89 -9.72 22.00
N CYS A 268 -9.72 -9.60 21.40
CA CYS A 268 -9.03 -10.67 20.68
C CYS A 268 -8.49 -11.74 21.64
N ARG A 269 -8.37 -12.98 21.16
CA ARG A 269 -7.73 -14.07 21.90
C ARG A 269 -6.25 -13.80 22.09
N GLU A 270 -5.68 -14.24 23.19
CA GLU A 270 -4.23 -14.27 23.36
C GLU A 270 -3.60 -15.34 22.45
N VAL A 271 -2.37 -15.12 22.04
CA VAL A 271 -1.57 -16.08 21.28
C VAL A 271 -0.41 -16.54 22.16
N ASP A 272 -0.33 -17.84 22.39
CA ASP A 272 0.83 -18.44 23.02
C ASP A 272 2.03 -18.38 22.06
N PRO A 273 3.18 -17.77 22.45
CA PRO A 273 4.38 -17.78 21.63
C PRO A 273 4.79 -19.18 21.16
N ALA A 274 4.52 -20.22 21.97
CA ALA A 274 4.84 -21.61 21.63
C ALA A 274 4.01 -22.18 20.46
N ALA A 275 2.86 -21.58 20.14
CA ALA A 275 2.03 -21.98 19.02
C ALA A 275 2.59 -21.54 17.65
N GLY A 276 3.57 -20.65 17.64
CA GLY A 276 4.17 -20.10 16.41
C GLY A 276 5.41 -20.86 15.92
N ALA A 277 6.15 -20.19 15.08
CA ALA A 277 7.40 -20.65 14.52
C ALA A 277 8.48 -19.54 14.60
N LEU A 278 9.72 -19.93 14.45
CA LEU A 278 10.86 -19.02 14.54
C LEU A 278 11.74 -19.11 13.28
N THR A 279 12.34 -17.95 12.92
CA THR A 279 13.46 -17.86 11.98
C THR A 279 14.68 -17.27 12.67
N SER A 280 15.87 -17.51 12.11
CA SER A 280 17.10 -16.91 12.62
C SER A 280 17.05 -15.38 12.59
N GLY A 281 17.59 -14.73 13.61
CA GLY A 281 17.87 -13.30 13.58
C GLY A 281 19.02 -12.92 12.65
N ASP A 282 19.87 -13.87 12.24
CA ASP A 282 20.91 -13.68 11.23
C ASP A 282 20.34 -13.82 9.81
N ILE A 283 19.57 -12.82 9.45
CA ILE A 283 18.78 -12.75 8.21
C ILE A 283 19.67 -12.97 6.99
N GLY A 284 19.27 -13.94 6.14
CA GLY A 284 19.94 -14.29 4.89
C GLY A 284 21.23 -15.09 5.03
N LYS A 285 21.68 -15.39 6.25
CA LYS A 285 22.86 -16.21 6.52
C LYS A 285 22.52 -17.64 6.89
N GLU A 286 21.44 -17.83 7.63
CA GLU A 286 20.99 -19.12 8.13
C GLU A 286 19.52 -19.35 7.81
N THR A 287 19.19 -20.56 7.37
CA THR A 287 17.82 -21.00 7.14
C THR A 287 17.42 -21.95 8.27
N LEU A 288 16.76 -21.43 9.30
CA LEU A 288 16.41 -22.17 10.52
C LEU A 288 14.90 -22.19 10.79
N ALA A 289 14.06 -21.92 9.78
CA ALA A 289 12.61 -21.89 9.97
C ALA A 289 12.09 -23.21 10.56
N ALA A 290 11.57 -23.14 11.79
CA ALA A 290 11.04 -24.29 12.50
C ALA A 290 9.89 -23.88 13.45
N ARG A 291 9.07 -24.85 13.87
CA ARG A 291 8.12 -24.64 14.97
C ARG A 291 8.86 -24.18 16.22
N TYR A 292 8.21 -23.38 17.05
CA TYR A 292 8.84 -22.80 18.27
C TYR A 292 9.56 -23.84 19.12
N GLY A 293 8.94 -25.01 19.36
CA GLY A 293 9.52 -26.09 20.14
C GLY A 293 10.67 -26.85 19.47
N GLU A 294 10.76 -26.79 18.14
CA GLU A 294 11.73 -27.52 17.30
C GLU A 294 12.92 -26.66 16.88
N PHE A 295 12.82 -25.34 17.12
CA PHE A 295 13.85 -24.39 16.71
C PHE A 295 15.17 -24.64 17.42
N LYS A 296 16.25 -24.82 16.65
CA LYS A 296 17.58 -25.19 17.17
C LYS A 296 18.48 -24.00 17.52
N GLY A 297 18.11 -22.77 17.07
CA GLY A 297 18.84 -21.55 17.39
C GLY A 297 18.46 -20.95 18.75
N ASP A 298 19.08 -19.83 19.08
CA ASP A 298 18.72 -19.02 20.24
C ASP A 298 17.38 -18.31 20.02
N LYS A 299 16.36 -18.68 20.78
CA LYS A 299 15.00 -18.11 20.66
C LYS A 299 14.95 -16.62 20.96
N ALA A 300 15.85 -16.11 21.83
CA ALA A 300 15.95 -14.68 22.13
C ALA A 300 16.53 -13.87 20.96
N LYS A 301 17.24 -14.54 20.05
CA LYS A 301 17.81 -13.98 18.81
C LYS A 301 17.05 -14.42 17.56
N ALA A 302 15.77 -14.68 17.69
CA ALA A 302 14.94 -15.20 16.60
C ALA A 302 13.70 -14.33 16.38
N PHE A 303 13.22 -14.26 15.14
CA PHE A 303 11.95 -13.63 14.79
C PHE A 303 10.81 -14.65 14.87
N TRP A 304 9.65 -14.19 15.33
CA TRP A 304 8.49 -15.03 15.52
C TRP A 304 7.51 -14.91 14.34
N HIS A 305 6.90 -16.01 13.95
CA HIS A 305 5.92 -16.08 12.88
C HIS A 305 4.70 -16.87 13.33
N LEU A 306 3.52 -16.49 12.81
CA LEU A 306 2.23 -17.14 13.12
C LEU A 306 2.18 -18.62 12.73
N SER A 307 3.04 -19.08 11.82
CA SER A 307 3.12 -20.48 11.41
C SER A 307 4.50 -20.82 10.83
N VAL A 308 4.78 -22.11 10.73
CA VAL A 308 6.03 -22.60 10.11
C VAL A 308 6.07 -22.29 8.59
N GLU A 309 4.93 -22.24 7.94
CA GLU A 309 4.83 -21.87 6.52
C GLU A 309 5.26 -20.41 6.31
N LEU A 310 4.80 -19.49 7.17
CA LEU A 310 5.23 -18.10 7.15
C LEU A 310 6.71 -17.96 7.46
N ALA A 311 7.23 -18.72 8.42
CA ALA A 311 8.66 -18.73 8.73
C ALA A 311 9.48 -19.18 7.52
N LYS A 312 9.07 -20.25 6.82
CA LYS A 312 9.74 -20.73 5.59
C LYS A 312 9.64 -19.72 4.45
N MET A 313 8.51 -19.03 4.29
CA MET A 313 8.38 -17.97 3.30
C MET A 313 9.34 -16.80 3.58
N ALA A 314 9.55 -16.45 4.85
CA ALA A 314 10.50 -15.42 5.26
C ALA A 314 11.94 -15.83 4.92
N ASP A 315 12.36 -17.05 5.29
CA ASP A 315 13.68 -17.58 4.95
C ASP A 315 13.92 -17.64 3.43
N ALA A 316 12.92 -18.08 2.65
CA ALA A 316 13.00 -18.12 1.19
C ALA A 316 13.16 -16.72 0.58
N LEU A 317 12.46 -15.70 1.12
CA LEU A 317 12.63 -14.31 0.70
C LEU A 317 14.04 -13.81 1.02
N HIS A 318 14.52 -14.09 2.23
CA HIS A 318 15.82 -13.64 2.72
C HIS A 318 17.01 -14.33 2.03
N ALA A 319 16.84 -15.53 1.49
CA ALA A 319 17.88 -16.21 0.73
C ALA A 319 18.39 -15.37 -0.46
N ASP A 320 17.55 -14.54 -1.05
CA ASP A 320 17.92 -13.66 -2.17
C ASP A 320 18.77 -12.43 -1.74
N LEU A 321 18.86 -12.11 -0.43
CA LEU A 321 19.59 -10.92 0.05
C LEU A 321 21.07 -10.93 -0.34
N PHE A 322 21.71 -12.11 -0.29
CA PHE A 322 23.16 -12.24 -0.50
C PHE A 322 23.52 -13.27 -1.58
N ALA A 323 22.60 -14.12 -1.99
CA ALA A 323 22.85 -15.18 -2.97
C ALA A 323 23.10 -14.68 -4.39
N LYS A 324 22.58 -13.49 -4.74
CA LYS A 324 22.69 -12.90 -6.08
C LYS A 324 23.52 -11.62 -6.04
N ARG A 325 24.19 -11.32 -7.16
CA ARG A 325 24.94 -10.07 -7.32
C ARG A 325 23.99 -8.86 -7.32
N PRO A 326 24.40 -7.72 -6.76
CA PRO A 326 23.66 -6.48 -6.90
C PRO A 326 23.73 -5.99 -8.35
N GLN A 327 22.67 -5.33 -8.79
CA GLN A 327 22.61 -4.46 -9.96
C GLN A 327 21.90 -3.18 -9.55
N PHE A 328 22.10 -2.11 -10.32
CA PHE A 328 21.56 -0.80 -10.00
C PHE A 328 20.88 -0.19 -11.22
N VAL A 329 19.73 0.41 -10.99
CA VAL A 329 18.94 1.11 -12.01
C VAL A 329 18.71 2.54 -11.58
N THR A 330 18.55 3.44 -12.55
CA THR A 330 18.15 4.82 -12.30
C THR A 330 17.28 5.32 -13.44
N PHE A 331 16.68 6.50 -13.26
CA PHE A 331 16.08 7.25 -14.35
C PHE A 331 17.17 7.83 -15.24
N ALA A 332 16.83 8.04 -16.50
CA ALA A 332 17.68 8.67 -17.48
C ALA A 332 17.00 9.92 -18.05
N ASP A 333 17.78 10.87 -18.49
CA ASP A 333 17.28 12.00 -19.27
C ASP A 333 16.71 11.47 -20.60
N PRO A 334 15.44 11.74 -20.92
CA PRO A 334 14.79 11.14 -22.09
C PRO A 334 15.39 11.56 -23.44
N LYS A 335 16.14 12.67 -23.48
CA LYS A 335 16.74 13.19 -24.70
C LYS A 335 18.16 12.67 -24.93
N SER A 336 18.95 12.63 -23.87
CA SER A 336 20.39 12.24 -23.95
C SER A 336 20.65 10.79 -23.58
N GLY A 337 19.68 10.10 -22.93
CA GLY A 337 19.86 8.76 -22.37
C GLY A 337 20.79 8.70 -21.16
N LYS A 338 21.35 9.82 -20.72
CA LYS A 338 22.31 9.85 -19.61
C LYS A 338 21.62 9.59 -18.28
N PRO A 339 22.27 8.83 -17.38
CA PRO A 339 21.76 8.60 -16.04
C PRO A 339 21.49 9.91 -15.29
N ILE A 340 20.36 9.97 -14.60
CA ILE A 340 20.07 11.01 -13.62
C ILE A 340 20.53 10.47 -12.27
N PHE A 341 21.51 11.13 -11.68
CA PHE A 341 22.01 10.73 -10.36
C PHE A 341 21.18 11.36 -9.26
N VAL A 342 20.90 10.54 -8.27
CA VAL A 342 20.29 10.99 -7.03
C VAL A 342 21.40 11.62 -6.19
N GLY A 343 21.27 12.88 -5.85
CA GLY A 343 21.99 13.44 -4.72
C GLY A 343 21.49 12.78 -3.42
N HIS A 344 21.36 13.56 -2.36
CA HIS A 344 20.85 13.04 -1.06
C HIS A 344 19.34 12.80 -1.02
N ASP A 345 18.59 13.04 -2.11
CA ASP A 345 17.14 12.86 -2.15
C ASP A 345 16.76 11.38 -2.34
N LEU A 346 15.89 10.88 -1.49
CA LEU A 346 15.31 9.54 -1.52
C LEU A 346 14.59 9.21 -2.81
N ARG A 347 14.04 10.21 -3.44
CA ARG A 347 13.31 10.15 -4.68
C ARG A 347 13.85 11.18 -5.63
N LEU A 348 14.22 10.72 -6.82
CA LEU A 348 14.53 11.63 -7.89
C LEU A 348 13.35 12.56 -8.15
N ARG A 349 13.60 13.84 -8.22
CA ARG A 349 12.62 14.84 -8.63
C ARG A 349 12.77 15.07 -10.13
N LEU A 350 11.78 14.59 -10.87
CA LEU A 350 11.75 14.67 -12.33
C LEU A 350 10.73 15.72 -12.77
N GLY A 351 11.04 16.42 -13.84
CA GLY A 351 10.05 17.17 -14.60
C GLY A 351 9.31 16.26 -15.59
N PRO A 352 8.05 16.55 -15.93
CA PRO A 352 7.34 15.80 -16.95
C PRO A 352 7.93 16.06 -18.35
N ASN A 353 8.29 14.99 -19.05
CA ASN A 353 8.62 15.07 -20.49
C ASN A 353 7.32 14.84 -21.26
N TRP A 354 6.58 15.92 -21.51
CA TRP A 354 5.28 15.88 -22.17
C TRP A 354 5.41 15.40 -23.61
N VAL A 355 4.58 14.41 -23.99
CA VAL A 355 4.47 13.86 -25.34
C VAL A 355 3.05 13.94 -25.88
N GLY A 356 2.14 14.49 -25.11
CA GLY A 356 0.75 14.73 -25.46
C GLY A 356 0.07 15.68 -24.47
N PRO A 357 -1.20 15.99 -24.62
CA PRO A 357 -1.92 16.97 -23.81
C PRO A 357 -1.79 16.73 -22.30
N ASP A 358 -1.97 15.49 -21.86
CA ASP A 358 -1.98 15.04 -20.49
C ASP A 358 -1.03 13.83 -20.26
N THR A 359 -0.13 13.57 -21.22
CA THR A 359 0.68 12.36 -21.29
C THR A 359 2.16 12.69 -21.33
N PHE A 360 2.96 12.02 -20.51
CA PHE A 360 4.41 12.20 -20.45
C PHE A 360 5.16 10.86 -20.46
N ARG A 361 6.44 10.89 -20.77
CA ARG A 361 7.35 9.74 -20.75
C ARG A 361 8.44 9.88 -19.71
N VAL A 362 8.94 8.72 -19.26
CA VAL A 362 10.19 8.61 -18.49
C VAL A 362 11.15 7.69 -19.24
N ALA A 363 12.44 7.79 -18.91
CA ALA A 363 13.47 6.87 -19.40
C ALA A 363 14.26 6.33 -18.22
N GLY A 364 14.91 5.18 -18.39
CA GLY A 364 15.73 4.56 -17.36
C GLY A 364 16.90 3.78 -17.94
N THR A 365 17.93 3.60 -17.14
CA THR A 365 19.14 2.89 -17.52
C THR A 365 19.72 2.14 -16.32
N PHE A 366 20.62 1.22 -16.59
CA PHE A 366 21.48 0.61 -15.57
C PHE A 366 22.65 1.54 -15.23
N LEU A 367 23.21 1.34 -14.05
CA LEU A 367 24.42 2.04 -13.61
C LEU A 367 25.62 1.10 -13.65
N ASP A 368 26.74 1.59 -14.16
CA ASP A 368 28.01 0.87 -14.22
C ASP A 368 28.77 0.89 -12.88
N LYS A 369 28.30 1.67 -11.93
CA LYS A 369 28.88 1.81 -10.59
C LYS A 369 27.78 1.77 -9.55
N ALA A 370 28.08 1.23 -8.37
CA ALA A 370 27.20 1.34 -7.23
C ALA A 370 27.00 2.84 -6.89
N PRO A 371 25.75 3.28 -6.64
CA PRO A 371 25.50 4.63 -6.15
C PRO A 371 26.19 4.86 -4.81
N ASP A 372 26.46 6.12 -4.49
CA ASP A 372 26.96 6.49 -3.17
C ASP A 372 26.07 5.94 -2.07
N LYS A 373 26.67 5.55 -0.95
CA LYS A 373 26.01 4.95 0.22
C LYS A 373 25.43 3.53 0.02
N TYR A 374 25.58 2.92 -1.18
CA TYR A 374 25.34 1.50 -1.34
C TYR A 374 26.56 0.69 -0.93
N PRO A 375 26.39 -0.58 -0.52
CA PRO A 375 27.52 -1.44 -0.22
C PRO A 375 28.50 -1.50 -1.38
N LYS A 376 29.79 -1.43 -1.07
CA LYS A 376 30.84 -1.54 -2.09
C LYS A 376 30.71 -2.86 -2.83
N VAL A 377 30.74 -2.80 -4.16
CA VAL A 377 30.76 -3.95 -5.05
C VAL A 377 32.17 -4.11 -5.56
N GLU A 378 32.79 -5.27 -5.31
CA GLU A 378 34.09 -5.59 -5.88
C GLU A 378 33.97 -5.87 -7.38
N GLY A 379 34.82 -5.22 -8.16
CA GLY A 379 34.84 -5.33 -9.62
C GLY A 379 33.75 -4.53 -10.33
N PRO A 380 33.61 -4.71 -11.65
CA PRO A 380 32.62 -3.98 -12.44
C PRO A 380 31.21 -4.42 -12.07
N VAL A 381 30.32 -3.43 -11.93
CA VAL A 381 28.89 -3.64 -11.75
C VAL A 381 28.30 -4.06 -13.09
N GLY A 382 27.78 -5.27 -13.16
CA GLY A 382 27.01 -5.75 -14.29
C GLY A 382 25.51 -5.72 -13.99
N HIS A 383 24.69 -6.19 -14.92
CA HIS A 383 23.26 -6.28 -14.76
C HIS A 383 22.65 -7.47 -15.51
N ALA A 384 21.45 -7.86 -15.14
CA ALA A 384 20.65 -8.84 -15.85
C ALA A 384 20.29 -8.36 -17.27
N ALA A 385 19.98 -9.29 -18.14
CA ALA A 385 19.54 -8.99 -19.51
C ALA A 385 18.13 -8.35 -19.51
N GLY A 386 17.90 -7.46 -20.47
CA GLY A 386 16.62 -6.78 -20.66
C GLY A 386 16.66 -5.30 -20.31
N ALA A 387 15.53 -4.61 -20.50
CA ALA A 387 15.42 -3.19 -20.26
C ALA A 387 14.92 -2.88 -18.83
N VAL A 388 15.27 -1.72 -18.33
CA VAL A 388 14.65 -1.14 -17.14
C VAL A 388 13.15 -0.97 -17.41
N ARG A 389 12.33 -1.38 -16.45
CA ARG A 389 10.87 -1.31 -16.48
C ARG A 389 10.38 -0.23 -15.54
N PHE A 390 9.13 0.19 -15.76
CA PHE A 390 8.50 1.19 -14.91
C PHE A 390 7.16 0.70 -14.39
N ARG A 391 6.79 1.20 -13.19
CA ARG A 391 5.44 1.05 -12.65
C ARG A 391 5.09 2.24 -11.78
N VAL A 392 3.79 2.57 -11.76
CA VAL A 392 3.26 3.51 -10.77
C VAL A 392 3.23 2.83 -9.41
N PHE A 393 3.73 3.49 -8.38
CA PHE A 393 3.59 3.03 -7.01
C PHE A 393 2.80 4.00 -6.13
N GLY A 394 2.41 5.16 -6.68
CA GLY A 394 1.55 6.13 -6.02
C GLY A 394 1.31 7.35 -6.91
N GLY A 395 0.40 8.21 -6.45
CA GLY A 395 0.06 9.45 -7.14
C GLY A 395 -1.10 9.29 -8.12
N THR A 396 -1.32 10.33 -8.91
CA THR A 396 -2.52 10.56 -9.72
C THR A 396 -2.21 10.40 -11.20
N VAL A 397 -1.68 9.24 -11.56
CA VAL A 397 -1.35 8.87 -12.94
C VAL A 397 -1.69 7.42 -13.22
N GLU A 398 -2.00 7.13 -14.46
CA GLU A 398 -2.11 5.77 -15.00
C GLU A 398 -0.97 5.48 -15.97
N GLN A 399 -0.49 4.26 -16.01
CA GLN A 399 0.49 3.80 -16.98
C GLN A 399 -0.23 3.36 -18.27
N THR A 400 0.06 4.02 -19.37
CA THR A 400 -0.57 3.76 -20.69
C THR A 400 0.35 3.05 -21.67
N GLY A 401 1.63 2.92 -21.34
CA GLY A 401 2.64 2.22 -22.11
C GLY A 401 3.82 1.80 -21.23
N PRO A 402 4.82 1.12 -21.78
CA PRO A 402 5.97 0.64 -21.01
C PRO A 402 6.71 1.75 -20.24
N ASP A 403 6.78 2.94 -20.82
CA ASP A 403 7.47 4.15 -20.33
C ASP A 403 6.57 5.39 -20.30
N THR A 404 5.29 5.23 -20.59
CA THR A 404 4.34 6.31 -20.87
C THR A 404 3.24 6.36 -19.82
N PHE A 405 2.97 7.56 -19.32
CA PHE A 405 2.05 7.81 -18.21
C PHE A 405 1.12 8.97 -18.56
N ARG A 406 -0.11 8.87 -18.08
CA ARG A 406 -1.15 9.88 -18.26
C ARG A 406 -1.59 10.42 -16.92
N VAL A 407 -1.88 11.71 -16.84
CA VAL A 407 -2.49 12.31 -15.65
C VAL A 407 -3.90 11.74 -15.45
N SER A 408 -4.13 11.16 -14.27
CA SER A 408 -5.38 10.49 -13.89
C SER A 408 -5.70 10.81 -12.43
N PRO A 409 -6.31 11.98 -12.16
CA PRO A 409 -6.72 12.35 -10.81
C PRO A 409 -7.71 11.34 -10.23
N ASP A 410 -7.66 11.15 -8.91
CA ASP A 410 -8.59 10.29 -8.17
C ASP A 410 -9.28 11.02 -7.00
N GLY A 411 -9.05 12.34 -6.90
CA GLY A 411 -9.60 13.19 -5.84
C GLY A 411 -8.97 12.99 -4.47
N ARG A 412 -7.98 12.10 -4.31
CA ARG A 412 -7.44 11.68 -3.00
C ARG A 412 -6.05 12.25 -2.68
N GLY A 413 -5.52 13.14 -3.48
CA GLY A 413 -4.20 13.70 -3.22
C GLY A 413 -3.76 14.76 -4.22
N ARG A 414 -2.54 15.27 -4.02
CA ARG A 414 -1.92 16.21 -4.93
C ARG A 414 -1.57 15.54 -6.25
N LEU A 415 -1.65 16.29 -7.36
CA LEU A 415 -1.22 15.82 -8.66
C LEU A 415 0.30 15.58 -8.65
N ARG A 416 0.68 14.34 -8.68
CA ARG A 416 2.07 13.88 -8.77
C ARG A 416 2.11 12.46 -9.30
N ALA A 417 3.19 12.09 -9.94
CA ALA A 417 3.44 10.71 -10.29
C ALA A 417 4.59 10.16 -9.43
N GLU A 418 4.32 9.10 -8.69
CA GLU A 418 5.34 8.32 -8.01
C GLU A 418 5.61 7.08 -8.86
N ILE A 419 6.75 7.07 -9.54
CA ILE A 419 7.13 6.04 -10.52
C ILE A 419 8.37 5.31 -10.04
N LEU A 420 8.36 4.00 -10.15
CA LEU A 420 9.47 3.13 -9.87
C LEU A 420 10.12 2.70 -11.19
N ALA A 421 11.40 3.02 -11.36
CA ALA A 421 12.24 2.35 -12.33
C ALA A 421 12.79 1.07 -11.68
N PHE A 422 12.65 -0.09 -12.30
CA PHE A 422 13.06 -1.35 -11.70
C PHE A 422 13.50 -2.38 -12.73
N HIS A 423 14.27 -3.36 -12.26
CA HIS A 423 14.55 -4.59 -12.99
C HIS A 423 14.36 -5.80 -12.07
N PRO A 424 13.65 -6.85 -12.50
CA PRO A 424 13.34 -8.00 -11.64
C PRO A 424 14.57 -8.84 -11.27
N GLY A 425 15.70 -8.66 -11.96
CA GLY A 425 16.86 -9.54 -11.86
C GLY A 425 16.68 -10.84 -12.66
N ASP A 426 17.61 -11.76 -12.44
CA ASP A 426 17.64 -13.10 -13.02
C ASP A 426 18.27 -14.12 -12.04
N ALA A 427 18.83 -15.20 -12.53
CA ALA A 427 19.55 -16.17 -11.70
C ALA A 427 20.83 -15.60 -11.07
N THR A 428 21.47 -14.62 -11.71
CA THR A 428 22.75 -14.03 -11.29
C THR A 428 22.58 -12.73 -10.52
N TYR A 429 21.66 -11.88 -10.98
CA TYR A 429 21.44 -10.55 -10.43
C TYR A 429 20.13 -10.48 -9.67
N ARG A 430 20.14 -9.83 -8.51
CA ARG A 430 18.93 -9.60 -7.72
C ARG A 430 18.10 -8.45 -8.28
N TYR A 431 16.90 -8.33 -7.78
CA TYR A 431 16.01 -7.22 -8.04
C TYR A 431 16.70 -5.88 -7.72
N ALA A 432 16.43 -4.86 -8.51
CA ALA A 432 16.87 -3.49 -8.28
C ALA A 432 15.76 -2.50 -8.59
N GLU A 433 15.73 -1.39 -7.86
CA GLU A 433 14.75 -0.32 -8.07
C GLU A 433 15.33 1.05 -7.74
N GLN A 434 14.78 2.08 -8.40
CA GLN A 434 14.99 3.49 -8.10
C GLN A 434 13.65 4.22 -8.15
N GLN A 435 13.38 5.01 -7.14
CA GLN A 435 12.16 5.80 -7.05
C GLN A 435 12.32 7.15 -7.73
N GLY A 436 11.28 7.61 -8.40
CA GLY A 436 11.20 8.94 -9.00
C GLY A 436 9.84 9.57 -8.75
N ARG A 437 9.86 10.86 -8.45
CA ARG A 437 8.67 11.69 -8.38
C ARG A 437 8.66 12.63 -9.57
N VAL A 438 7.67 12.52 -10.44
CA VAL A 438 7.39 13.53 -11.45
C VAL A 438 6.43 14.56 -10.85
N ASN A 439 6.91 15.79 -10.72
CA ASN A 439 6.10 16.89 -10.22
C ASN A 439 5.18 17.37 -11.36
N LEU A 440 3.89 17.15 -11.17
CA LEU A 440 2.86 17.58 -12.12
C LEU A 440 2.25 18.89 -11.63
N PRO A 441 1.99 19.87 -12.52
CA PRO A 441 1.18 21.02 -12.17
C PRO A 441 -0.19 20.59 -11.64
N GLU A 442 -0.63 21.16 -10.52
CA GLU A 442 -1.99 20.92 -9.99
C GLU A 442 -3.05 21.29 -11.03
N ARG A 443 -2.76 22.35 -11.79
CA ARG A 443 -3.57 22.85 -12.90
C ARG A 443 -2.67 23.41 -13.98
N LEU A 444 -3.03 23.22 -15.23
CA LEU A 444 -2.47 23.96 -16.34
C LEU A 444 -3.16 25.32 -16.43
N THR A 445 -2.39 26.39 -16.43
CA THR A 445 -2.89 27.78 -16.44
C THR A 445 -2.57 28.52 -17.73
N GLN A 446 -1.80 27.89 -18.63
CA GLN A 446 -1.43 28.45 -19.92
C GLN A 446 -2.42 28.05 -21.00
N GLY A 447 -2.68 28.92 -21.95
CA GLY A 447 -3.52 28.67 -23.12
C GLY A 447 -5.00 29.04 -22.93
N LYS A 448 -5.85 28.46 -23.78
CA LYS A 448 -7.29 28.74 -23.81
C LYS A 448 -7.98 28.14 -22.56
N PRO A 449 -8.80 28.91 -21.82
CA PRO A 449 -9.64 28.34 -20.78
C PRO A 449 -10.70 27.38 -21.36
N GLN A 450 -11.19 26.47 -20.51
CA GLN A 450 -12.24 25.52 -20.89
C GLN A 450 -13.20 25.24 -19.75
N THR A 451 -14.39 24.74 -20.10
CA THR A 451 -15.47 24.39 -19.19
C THR A 451 -15.99 22.99 -19.50
N ILE A 452 -16.36 22.24 -18.45
CA ILE A 452 -17.00 20.93 -18.61
C ILE A 452 -18.50 21.07 -18.41
N THR A 453 -19.26 20.53 -19.37
CA THR A 453 -20.69 20.26 -19.24
C THR A 453 -20.89 18.79 -18.97
N PHE A 454 -21.48 18.43 -17.81
CA PHE A 454 -21.74 17.05 -17.43
C PHE A 454 -23.25 16.85 -17.18
N PRO A 455 -24.00 16.29 -18.14
CA PRO A 455 -25.43 16.03 -17.99
C PRO A 455 -25.71 15.07 -16.83
N PRO A 456 -26.86 15.22 -16.10
CA PRO A 456 -27.21 14.33 -15.01
C PRO A 456 -27.25 12.86 -15.41
N VAL A 457 -26.60 12.01 -14.63
CA VAL A 457 -26.56 10.54 -14.85
C VAL A 457 -27.88 9.87 -14.43
N GLY A 458 -28.63 10.52 -13.54
CA GLY A 458 -29.87 9.96 -13.00
C GLY A 458 -29.67 8.89 -11.93
N ARG A 459 -30.76 8.20 -11.55
CA ARG A 459 -30.74 7.10 -10.58
C ARG A 459 -30.44 5.80 -11.31
N LEU A 460 -29.66 4.92 -10.68
CA LEU A 460 -29.31 3.61 -11.22
C LEU A 460 -29.98 2.49 -10.41
N LYS A 461 -30.12 1.32 -10.99
CA LYS A 461 -30.58 0.11 -10.32
C LYS A 461 -29.40 -0.84 -10.10
N ALA A 462 -29.38 -1.49 -8.95
CA ALA A 462 -28.42 -2.57 -8.68
C ALA A 462 -28.58 -3.70 -9.72
N GLY A 463 -27.48 -4.17 -10.27
CA GLY A 463 -27.51 -5.14 -11.36
C GLY A 463 -27.88 -4.56 -12.73
N GLY A 464 -28.09 -3.25 -12.82
CA GLY A 464 -28.28 -2.55 -14.09
C GLY A 464 -27.07 -2.64 -15.01
N GLY A 465 -27.29 -2.47 -16.31
CA GLY A 465 -26.23 -2.49 -17.32
C GLY A 465 -25.26 -1.30 -17.19
N PRO A 466 -24.15 -1.31 -17.95
CA PRO A 466 -23.24 -0.19 -18.02
C PRO A 466 -23.92 1.08 -18.49
N VAL A 467 -23.50 2.22 -17.93
CA VAL A 467 -24.04 3.55 -18.25
C VAL A 467 -22.97 4.39 -18.92
N ARG A 468 -23.29 4.95 -20.09
CA ARG A 468 -22.39 5.85 -20.77
C ARG A 468 -22.48 7.26 -20.17
N LEU A 469 -21.35 7.78 -19.76
CA LEU A 469 -21.18 9.15 -19.27
C LEU A 469 -20.97 10.09 -20.46
N GLN A 470 -21.63 11.24 -20.47
CA GLN A 470 -21.71 12.11 -21.66
C GLN A 470 -21.23 13.54 -21.35
N ALA A 471 -20.21 13.70 -20.50
CA ALA A 471 -19.63 15.01 -20.30
C ALA A 471 -18.83 15.45 -21.54
N THR A 472 -18.88 16.75 -21.81
CA THR A 472 -18.16 17.39 -22.92
C THR A 472 -17.36 18.58 -22.39
N SER A 473 -16.28 18.94 -23.11
CA SER A 473 -15.56 20.20 -22.91
C SER A 473 -15.72 21.08 -24.15
N ASP A 474 -15.87 22.38 -23.94
CA ASP A 474 -15.91 23.40 -25.00
C ASP A 474 -14.54 23.58 -25.71
N SER A 475 -13.47 23.00 -25.18
CA SER A 475 -12.17 22.91 -25.85
C SER A 475 -12.11 21.83 -26.93
N GLY A 476 -13.05 20.88 -26.94
CA GLY A 476 -13.02 19.69 -27.79
C GLY A 476 -12.10 18.57 -27.28
N LEU A 477 -11.36 18.78 -26.18
CA LEU A 477 -10.54 17.74 -25.56
C LEU A 477 -11.43 16.69 -24.88
N PRO A 478 -11.05 15.40 -24.89
CA PRO A 478 -11.86 14.33 -24.32
C PRO A 478 -11.96 14.46 -22.81
N VAL A 479 -13.19 14.53 -22.28
CA VAL A 479 -13.46 14.49 -20.84
C VAL A 479 -13.24 13.06 -20.33
N ARG A 480 -12.65 12.95 -19.15
CA ARG A 480 -12.40 11.69 -18.45
C ARG A 480 -13.14 11.67 -17.13
N TYR A 481 -13.19 10.49 -16.51
CA TYR A 481 -13.97 10.27 -15.32
C TYR A 481 -13.21 9.44 -14.29
N TRP A 482 -13.50 9.67 -13.01
CA TRP A 482 -13.16 8.73 -11.94
C TRP A 482 -14.35 8.56 -11.00
N VAL A 483 -14.36 7.45 -10.27
CA VAL A 483 -15.27 7.23 -9.15
C VAL A 483 -14.56 7.63 -7.86
N GLU A 484 -15.03 8.67 -7.21
CA GLU A 484 -14.50 9.17 -5.94
C GLU A 484 -14.90 8.24 -4.78
N SER A 485 -16.15 7.76 -4.79
CA SER A 485 -16.67 6.78 -3.83
C SER A 485 -17.89 6.05 -4.39
N GLY A 486 -18.20 4.90 -3.79
CA GLY A 486 -19.35 4.07 -4.18
C GLY A 486 -18.93 2.80 -4.93
N PRO A 487 -19.81 1.79 -4.99
CA PRO A 487 -19.54 0.52 -5.65
C PRO A 487 -19.64 0.63 -7.18
N ALA A 488 -18.71 1.34 -7.77
CA ALA A 488 -18.66 1.52 -9.22
C ALA A 488 -17.23 1.67 -9.72
N THR A 489 -17.03 1.42 -11.01
CA THR A 489 -15.79 1.68 -11.75
C THR A 489 -16.12 2.43 -13.03
N VAL A 490 -15.16 3.14 -13.57
CA VAL A 490 -15.26 3.75 -14.91
C VAL A 490 -14.16 3.17 -15.79
N ASP A 491 -14.56 2.82 -17.02
CA ASP A 491 -13.67 2.40 -18.10
C ASP A 491 -13.94 3.29 -19.31
N GLY A 492 -13.03 4.18 -19.63
CA GLY A 492 -13.24 5.24 -20.60
C GLY A 492 -14.39 6.18 -20.19
N ASP A 493 -15.49 6.15 -20.94
CA ASP A 493 -16.74 6.87 -20.65
C ASP A 493 -17.85 5.98 -20.06
N THR A 494 -17.52 4.75 -19.70
CA THR A 494 -18.51 3.76 -19.29
C THR A 494 -18.44 3.51 -17.79
N LEU A 495 -19.48 3.93 -17.06
CA LEU A 495 -19.69 3.63 -15.65
C LEU A 495 -20.29 2.22 -15.52
N ARG A 496 -19.65 1.39 -14.70
CA ARG A 496 -20.12 0.05 -14.35
C ARG A 496 -20.29 -0.04 -12.84
N LEU A 497 -21.46 -0.51 -12.41
CA LEU A 497 -21.64 -0.83 -11.00
C LEU A 497 -20.79 -2.06 -10.66
N ALA A 498 -20.02 -1.97 -9.58
CA ALA A 498 -19.33 -3.09 -8.98
C ALA A 498 -20.29 -3.90 -8.09
N GLU A 499 -19.90 -5.10 -7.73
CA GLU A 499 -20.65 -5.91 -6.79
C GLU A 499 -20.86 -5.15 -5.48
N ARG A 500 -22.10 -5.12 -5.03
CA ARG A 500 -22.52 -4.49 -3.80
C ARG A 500 -22.38 -5.47 -2.65
N PRO A 501 -21.90 -5.05 -1.46
CA PRO A 501 -21.94 -5.90 -0.28
C PRO A 501 -23.36 -6.37 0.02
N ARG A 502 -23.51 -7.65 0.43
CA ARG A 502 -24.82 -8.31 0.58
C ARG A 502 -25.80 -7.58 1.49
N ARG A 503 -25.31 -6.99 2.60
CA ARG A 503 -26.12 -6.24 3.57
C ARG A 503 -26.06 -4.73 3.38
N ALA A 504 -25.63 -4.24 2.22
CA ALA A 504 -25.53 -2.83 1.94
C ALA A 504 -26.85 -2.09 2.19
N LYS A 505 -26.80 -1.04 3.02
CA LYS A 505 -27.93 -0.13 3.23
C LYS A 505 -28.23 0.64 1.95
N LEU A 506 -29.47 0.65 1.51
CA LEU A 506 -29.92 1.32 0.29
C LEU A 506 -30.58 2.67 0.59
N PRO A 507 -30.54 3.61 -0.36
CA PRO A 507 -29.75 3.60 -1.60
C PRO A 507 -28.25 3.78 -1.33
N VAL A 508 -27.41 3.15 -2.15
CA VAL A 508 -25.96 3.40 -2.12
C VAL A 508 -25.63 4.60 -2.99
N LYS A 509 -24.74 5.47 -2.52
CA LYS A 509 -24.26 6.63 -3.27
C LYS A 509 -23.03 6.26 -4.09
N VAL A 510 -23.00 6.70 -5.35
CA VAL A 510 -21.82 6.68 -6.21
C VAL A 510 -21.48 8.13 -6.56
N THR A 511 -20.29 8.57 -6.22
CA THR A 511 -19.79 9.90 -6.61
C THR A 511 -18.90 9.76 -7.83
N VAL A 512 -19.36 10.31 -8.96
CA VAL A 512 -18.63 10.32 -10.24
C VAL A 512 -18.16 11.74 -10.50
N VAL A 513 -16.91 11.88 -10.92
CA VAL A 513 -16.28 13.16 -11.25
C VAL A 513 -15.85 13.15 -12.70
N ALA A 514 -16.30 14.14 -13.47
CA ALA A 514 -15.81 14.45 -14.80
C ALA A 514 -14.68 15.46 -14.71
N TYR A 515 -13.58 15.23 -15.42
CA TYR A 515 -12.43 16.13 -15.44
C TYR A 515 -11.80 16.25 -16.81
N GLN A 516 -11.10 17.36 -17.03
CA GLN A 516 -10.25 17.60 -18.19
C GLN A 516 -9.01 18.38 -17.73
N TYR A 517 -7.86 17.72 -17.82
CA TYR A 517 -6.60 18.27 -17.30
C TYR A 517 -6.07 19.45 -18.13
N GLY A 518 -6.46 19.55 -19.41
CA GLY A 518 -5.97 20.52 -20.35
C GLY A 518 -4.92 19.96 -21.31
N SER A 519 -4.17 20.85 -21.95
CA SER A 519 -3.05 20.46 -22.81
C SER A 519 -1.76 21.14 -22.36
N ALA A 520 -0.79 20.33 -21.98
CA ALA A 520 0.57 20.74 -21.60
C ALA A 520 1.49 20.93 -22.83
N VAL A 521 0.99 20.69 -24.03
CA VAL A 521 1.67 20.90 -25.32
C VAL A 521 0.81 21.78 -26.22
N GLU A 522 1.41 22.38 -27.23
CA GLU A 522 0.65 23.23 -28.19
C GLU A 522 -0.38 22.39 -29.00
N PRO A 523 -1.58 22.93 -29.20
CA PRO A 523 -2.11 24.17 -28.63
C PRO A 523 -2.42 24.03 -27.13
N PHE A 524 -1.88 24.95 -26.32
CA PHE A 524 -2.08 24.93 -24.87
C PHE A 524 -3.54 25.18 -24.50
N VAL A 525 -4.02 24.39 -23.52
CA VAL A 525 -5.38 24.52 -22.96
C VAL A 525 -5.29 24.41 -21.45
N GLN A 526 -5.96 25.30 -20.73
CA GLN A 526 -5.99 25.30 -19.26
C GLN A 526 -6.76 24.10 -18.72
N SER A 527 -6.51 23.69 -17.48
CA SER A 527 -7.31 22.69 -16.80
C SER A 527 -8.73 23.22 -16.53
N ALA A 528 -9.73 22.38 -16.77
CA ALA A 528 -11.11 22.69 -16.36
C ALA A 528 -11.31 22.45 -14.85
N GLU A 529 -12.33 23.11 -14.28
CA GLU A 529 -12.85 22.71 -12.96
C GLU A 529 -13.55 21.37 -13.08
N PRO A 530 -13.24 20.38 -12.21
CA PRO A 530 -13.92 19.10 -12.22
C PRO A 530 -15.40 19.24 -11.82
N VAL A 531 -16.28 18.47 -12.48
CA VAL A 531 -17.72 18.46 -12.19
C VAL A 531 -18.10 17.16 -11.50
N ARG A 532 -18.66 17.24 -10.28
CA ARG A 532 -19.10 16.11 -9.47
C ARG A 532 -20.57 15.84 -9.63
N GLN A 533 -20.95 14.57 -9.67
CA GLN A 533 -22.33 14.12 -9.55
C GLN A 533 -22.45 12.98 -8.54
N VAL A 534 -23.48 13.05 -7.70
CA VAL A 534 -23.86 11.98 -6.80
C VAL A 534 -25.02 11.21 -7.42
N VAL A 535 -24.75 9.97 -7.75
CA VAL A 535 -25.70 9.03 -8.34
C VAL A 535 -26.22 8.09 -7.25
N LEU A 536 -27.51 7.94 -7.12
CA LEU A 536 -28.11 6.99 -6.18
C LEU A 536 -28.35 5.66 -6.90
N VAL A 537 -27.94 4.58 -6.24
CA VAL A 537 -28.16 3.20 -6.69
C VAL A 537 -29.23 2.59 -5.79
N ASP A 538 -30.36 2.29 -6.41
CA ASP A 538 -31.51 1.65 -5.76
C ASP A 538 -31.44 0.11 -5.90
N GLN A 539 -32.49 -0.57 -5.37
CA GLN A 539 -32.63 -2.01 -5.45
C GLN A 539 -32.86 -2.50 -6.87
#